data_3c35a105f7588d2a12414c18123302dd
#
_entry.id   3c35a105f7588d2a12414c18123302dd
#
_cell.length_a   1.000
_cell.length_b   1.000
_cell.length_c   1.000
_cell.angle_alpha   90.00
_cell.angle_beta   90.00
_cell.angle_gamma   90.00
#
_symmetry.space_group_name_H-M   'P 1'
#
loop_
_entity.id
_entity.type
_entity.pdbx_description
1 polymer ?
#
loop_
_entity_poly.entity_id
_entity_poly.type
_entity_poly.pdbx_seq_one_letter_code
_entity_poly.pdbx_strand_id
1 'polypeptide(L)'
;MKNKTLRTNAMKLKKVIAAALAISVLFAFTGCGNSSSTTNTKQESSSTTETGSTDELNKKLDDLYQQENQLFADHKDAWDKAFGLMNKNAAGDAMSENYADSLASTVESNKDSFSEEEYETLCKDIETIRGIEEEIAKLEKEIAASDSSDSSSSKSDESTAVFKGFKGKDLDGNDVDDSLFAKNKVTVVNFWFSGCKPCVGELSKLNELNEKLKEMGGEVVGINMDTLDNNEAGIKEAKEILKAQGASYKNLTFDSNSTVGKYAGNIMAFPTTVLVDKDGNIVGEPFMGGIDDQSNYDQLMKQIQSVLDQN
;
A
#
# COMPACT_ATOMS: atom_id res chain seq x y z
N MET A 1 6.09 0.34 -45.47
CA MET A 1 6.39 -1.11 -45.42
C MET A 1 6.97 -1.53 -44.06
N LYS A 2 6.72 -0.80 -42.94
CA LYS A 2 7.28 -1.11 -41.58
C LYS A 2 6.30 -1.76 -40.60
N ASN A 3 5.01 -1.88 -40.93
CA ASN A 3 3.99 -2.41 -40.01
C ASN A 3 3.70 -3.91 -40.11
N LYS A 4 4.42 -4.66 -40.96
CA LYS A 4 4.18 -6.10 -41.14
C LYS A 4 5.08 -6.98 -40.27
N THR A 5 6.24 -6.44 -39.87
CA THR A 5 7.24 -7.19 -39.09
C THR A 5 6.91 -7.23 -37.58
N LEU A 6 6.30 -6.18 -37.06
CA LEU A 6 5.90 -6.10 -35.64
C LEU A 6 4.75 -7.06 -35.27
N ARG A 7 3.79 -7.29 -36.21
CA ARG A 7 2.69 -8.24 -35.98
C ARG A 7 3.12 -9.72 -35.98
N THR A 8 4.20 -10.05 -36.64
CA THR A 8 4.69 -11.45 -36.71
C THR A 8 5.48 -11.85 -35.47
N ASN A 9 6.12 -10.92 -34.76
CA ASN A 9 6.85 -11.20 -33.52
C ASN A 9 5.90 -11.33 -32.33
N ALA A 10 4.85 -10.52 -32.26
CA ALA A 10 3.81 -10.65 -31.23
C ALA A 10 3.03 -11.97 -31.32
N MET A 11 2.86 -12.52 -32.54
CA MET A 11 2.19 -13.81 -32.73
C MET A 11 3.07 -15.02 -32.43
N LYS A 12 4.41 -14.88 -32.45
CA LYS A 12 5.34 -15.95 -32.08
C LYS A 12 5.50 -16.07 -30.56
N LEU A 13 5.42 -14.96 -29.83
CA LEU A 13 5.51 -14.94 -28.38
C LEU A 13 4.28 -15.63 -27.72
N LYS A 14 3.07 -15.44 -28.29
CA LYS A 14 1.83 -16.08 -27.78
C LYS A 14 1.78 -17.61 -27.88
N LYS A 15 2.71 -18.25 -28.56
CA LYS A 15 2.76 -19.72 -28.72
C LYS A 15 3.72 -20.43 -27.78
N VAL A 16 4.55 -19.71 -27.02
CA VAL A 16 5.51 -20.30 -26.09
C VAL A 16 4.99 -20.34 -24.64
N ILE A 17 4.01 -19.51 -24.29
CA ILE A 17 3.50 -19.39 -22.90
C ILE A 17 2.41 -20.42 -22.54
N ALA A 18 1.91 -21.18 -23.51
CA ALA A 18 0.83 -22.15 -23.27
C ALA A 18 1.27 -23.54 -22.73
N ALA A 19 2.54 -23.71 -22.34
CA ALA A 19 3.07 -25.04 -21.97
C ALA A 19 3.64 -25.19 -20.54
N ALA A 20 3.50 -24.18 -19.67
CA ALA A 20 4.16 -24.20 -18.35
C ALA A 20 3.23 -24.10 -17.12
N LEU A 21 1.92 -24.31 -17.25
CA LEU A 21 0.99 -24.32 -16.11
C LEU A 21 0.39 -25.70 -15.91
N ALA A 22 1.22 -26.67 -15.51
CA ALA A 22 0.77 -27.93 -14.94
C ALA A 22 1.82 -28.48 -13.98
N ILE A 23 1.95 -27.86 -12.81
CA ILE A 23 2.59 -28.50 -11.66
C ILE A 23 1.56 -28.52 -10.53
N SER A 24 0.80 -29.60 -10.50
CA SER A 24 -0.06 -29.98 -9.38
C SER A 24 0.82 -30.48 -8.25
N VAL A 25 0.95 -29.73 -7.17
CA VAL A 25 1.58 -30.21 -5.93
C VAL A 25 0.54 -30.95 -5.13
N LEU A 26 0.55 -32.27 -5.26
CA LEU A 26 -0.12 -33.21 -4.36
C LEU A 26 0.71 -33.36 -3.09
N PHE A 27 0.33 -32.70 -2.02
CA PHE A 27 0.79 -33.07 -0.67
C PHE A 27 -0.15 -34.11 -0.09
N ALA A 28 0.30 -35.34 -0.11
CA ALA A 28 -0.31 -36.44 0.63
C ALA A 28 0.17 -36.37 2.09
N PHE A 29 -0.71 -35.99 3.00
CA PHE A 29 -0.50 -36.22 4.44
C PHE A 29 -0.99 -37.64 4.78
N THR A 30 -0.05 -38.54 5.03
CA THR A 30 -0.30 -39.82 5.74
C THR A 30 -0.13 -39.59 7.23
N GLY A 31 -1.20 -39.65 7.98
CA GLY A 31 -1.21 -39.70 9.44
C GLY A 31 -2.16 -40.79 9.92
N CYS A 32 -1.63 -41.91 10.39
CA CYS A 32 -2.32 -43.01 11.04
C CYS A 32 -2.84 -42.64 12.44
N GLY A 33 -4.00 -43.22 12.81
CA GLY A 33 -4.38 -43.29 14.23
C GLY A 33 -5.90 -43.51 14.47
N ASN A 34 -6.35 -44.63 14.26
CA ASN A 34 -7.22 -45.63 14.91
C ASN A 34 -8.33 -45.23 15.91
N SER A 35 -9.51 -45.80 15.63
CA SER A 35 -10.55 -46.48 16.41
C SER A 35 -11.91 -45.81 16.66
N SER A 36 -12.88 -46.39 15.95
CA SER A 36 -14.20 -46.93 16.41
C SER A 36 -15.22 -45.99 17.05
N SER A 37 -16.38 -45.81 16.51
CA SER A 37 -17.54 -46.67 16.34
C SER A 37 -18.81 -45.91 15.92
N THR A 38 -19.48 -46.42 14.93
CA THR A 38 -20.94 -46.62 14.71
C THR A 38 -21.96 -45.60 15.21
N THR A 39 -22.77 -44.93 14.39
CA THR A 39 -24.10 -45.26 13.92
C THR A 39 -24.84 -44.10 13.24
N ASN A 40 -25.33 -44.40 12.03
CA ASN A 40 -26.60 -44.00 11.37
C ASN A 40 -27.06 -42.54 11.17
N THR A 41 -27.12 -42.23 9.86
CA THR A 41 -28.30 -41.77 9.08
C THR A 41 -28.86 -40.34 9.32
N LYS A 42 -28.62 -39.42 8.43
CA LYS A 42 -29.63 -38.87 7.51
C LYS A 42 -29.00 -37.93 6.47
N GLN A 43 -29.35 -38.18 5.26
CA GLN A 43 -29.02 -37.43 4.08
C GLN A 43 -29.92 -36.17 4.05
N GLU A 44 -29.31 -34.99 4.11
CA GLU A 44 -29.93 -33.76 3.63
C GLU A 44 -28.93 -33.03 2.77
N SER A 45 -29.27 -32.94 1.52
CA SER A 45 -28.60 -32.15 0.49
C SER A 45 -28.77 -30.69 0.82
N SER A 46 -27.68 -29.99 1.20
CA SER A 46 -27.61 -28.55 1.13
C SER A 46 -26.37 -28.21 0.33
N SER A 47 -26.59 -27.57 -0.81
CA SER A 47 -25.56 -26.90 -1.60
C SER A 47 -24.96 -25.78 -0.77
N THR A 48 -23.83 -26.03 -0.14
CA THR A 48 -23.03 -24.99 0.52
C THR A 48 -22.16 -24.37 -0.56
N THR A 49 -22.51 -23.20 -1.01
CA THR A 49 -21.59 -22.28 -1.68
C THR A 49 -20.56 -21.91 -0.62
N GLU A 50 -19.33 -22.39 -0.75
CA GLU A 50 -18.22 -21.99 0.12
C GLU A 50 -17.88 -20.51 -0.16
N THR A 51 -18.51 -19.63 0.58
CA THR A 51 -18.00 -18.28 0.78
C THR A 51 -16.85 -18.42 1.75
N GLY A 52 -15.60 -18.27 1.28
CA GLY A 52 -14.44 -18.22 2.15
C GLY A 52 -14.67 -17.16 3.23
N SER A 53 -14.22 -17.39 4.46
CA SER A 53 -14.35 -16.40 5.51
C SER A 53 -13.56 -15.13 5.11
N THR A 54 -13.98 -13.96 5.53
CA THR A 54 -13.28 -12.68 5.25
C THR A 54 -11.79 -12.76 5.64
N ASP A 55 -11.46 -13.53 6.68
CA ASP A 55 -10.07 -13.76 7.09
C ASP A 55 -9.26 -14.55 6.05
N GLU A 56 -9.89 -15.51 5.34
CA GLU A 56 -9.20 -16.26 4.28
C GLU A 56 -8.99 -15.39 3.02
N LEU A 57 -9.93 -14.50 2.72
CA LEU A 57 -9.81 -13.56 1.61
C LEU A 57 -8.71 -12.53 1.90
N ASN A 58 -8.69 -11.96 3.10
CA ASN A 58 -7.64 -11.04 3.55
C ASN A 58 -6.25 -11.70 3.52
N LYS A 59 -6.13 -12.96 3.96
CA LYS A 59 -4.86 -13.69 3.87
C LYS A 59 -4.40 -13.89 2.43
N LYS A 60 -5.31 -14.19 1.50
CA LYS A 60 -4.96 -14.29 0.08
C LYS A 60 -4.51 -12.95 -0.49
N LEU A 61 -5.13 -11.86 -0.05
CA LEU A 61 -4.76 -10.52 -0.43
C LEU A 61 -3.33 -10.19 0.04
N ASP A 62 -3.02 -10.49 1.31
CA ASP A 62 -1.67 -10.34 1.87
C ASP A 62 -0.63 -11.17 1.10
N ASP A 63 -0.97 -12.43 0.75
CA ASP A 63 -0.08 -13.31 -0.02
C ASP A 63 0.21 -12.73 -1.44
N LEU A 64 -0.75 -12.08 -2.08
CA LEU A 64 -0.57 -11.44 -3.39
C LEU A 64 0.34 -10.21 -3.29
N TYR A 65 0.15 -9.36 -2.31
CA TYR A 65 1.04 -8.21 -2.06
C TYR A 65 2.47 -8.66 -1.74
N GLN A 66 2.66 -9.74 -1.00
CA GLN A 66 3.99 -10.30 -0.75
C GLN A 66 4.65 -10.83 -2.03
N GLN A 67 3.88 -11.45 -2.94
CA GLN A 67 4.41 -11.90 -4.22
C GLN A 67 4.88 -10.73 -5.09
N GLU A 68 4.14 -9.64 -5.13
CA GLU A 68 4.53 -8.43 -5.86
C GLU A 68 5.81 -7.81 -5.28
N ASN A 69 5.87 -7.64 -3.96
CA ASN A 69 7.06 -7.14 -3.28
C ASN A 69 8.29 -8.03 -3.50
N GLN A 70 8.09 -9.35 -3.60
CA GLN A 70 9.18 -10.29 -3.87
C GLN A 70 9.76 -10.10 -5.28
N LEU A 71 8.93 -9.81 -6.29
CA LEU A 71 9.42 -9.50 -7.65
C LEU A 71 10.34 -8.28 -7.66
N PHE A 72 9.98 -7.24 -6.93
CA PHE A 72 10.83 -6.05 -6.78
C PHE A 72 12.14 -6.36 -6.05
N ALA A 73 12.09 -7.23 -5.04
CA ALA A 73 13.28 -7.64 -4.28
C ALA A 73 14.20 -8.56 -5.11
N ASP A 74 13.64 -9.50 -5.86
CA ASP A 74 14.40 -10.47 -6.67
C ASP A 74 15.18 -9.77 -7.81
N HIS A 75 14.62 -8.71 -8.36
CA HIS A 75 15.22 -7.96 -9.46
C HIS A 75 15.50 -6.49 -9.09
N LYS A 76 15.94 -6.29 -7.84
CA LYS A 76 16.10 -4.98 -7.21
C LYS A 76 16.86 -3.97 -8.07
N ASP A 77 18.00 -4.34 -8.65
CA ASP A 77 18.84 -3.41 -9.40
C ASP A 77 18.14 -2.86 -10.65
N ALA A 78 17.36 -3.71 -11.36
CA ALA A 78 16.58 -3.33 -12.52
C ALA A 78 15.40 -2.45 -12.12
N TRP A 79 14.71 -2.79 -11.01
CA TRP A 79 13.58 -2.02 -10.50
C TRP A 79 13.99 -0.67 -9.91
N ASP A 80 15.10 -0.60 -9.15
CA ASP A 80 15.64 0.68 -8.66
C ASP A 80 15.92 1.64 -9.81
N LYS A 81 16.44 1.12 -10.91
CA LYS A 81 16.70 1.89 -12.12
C LYS A 81 15.40 2.34 -12.79
N ALA A 82 14.41 1.45 -12.92
CA ALA A 82 13.10 1.77 -13.47
C ALA A 82 12.39 2.85 -12.64
N PHE A 83 12.34 2.70 -11.31
CA PHE A 83 11.77 3.69 -10.39
C PHE A 83 12.51 5.03 -10.43
N GLY A 84 13.84 5.01 -10.61
CA GLY A 84 14.63 6.22 -10.80
C GLY A 84 14.31 6.99 -12.09
N LEU A 85 13.73 6.31 -13.09
CA LEU A 85 13.34 6.86 -14.40
C LEU A 85 11.85 7.23 -14.44
N MET A 86 11.04 6.82 -13.48
CA MET A 86 9.65 7.25 -13.38
C MET A 86 9.60 8.77 -13.33
N ASN A 87 8.98 9.34 -14.35
CA ASN A 87 8.99 10.78 -14.57
C ASN A 87 8.14 11.45 -13.48
N LYS A 88 8.78 12.28 -12.64
CA LYS A 88 8.10 13.05 -11.60
C LYS A 88 7.04 14.01 -12.15
N ASN A 89 7.04 14.25 -13.46
CA ASN A 89 6.08 15.09 -14.16
C ASN A 89 4.87 14.34 -14.72
N ALA A 90 4.83 13.01 -14.66
CA ALA A 90 3.71 12.21 -15.14
C ALA A 90 2.55 12.11 -14.13
N ALA A 91 2.69 12.70 -12.95
CA ALA A 91 1.60 12.79 -11.95
C ALA A 91 0.41 13.67 -12.40
N GLY A 92 0.47 14.26 -13.60
CA GLY A 92 -0.61 15.07 -14.17
C GLY A 92 -1.39 14.42 -15.31
N ASP A 93 -0.84 13.41 -15.96
CA ASP A 93 -1.53 12.69 -17.04
C ASP A 93 -1.92 11.29 -16.54
N ALA A 94 -3.19 11.16 -16.15
CA ALA A 94 -3.91 9.91 -15.92
C ALA A 94 -3.00 8.79 -15.42
N MET A 95 -2.89 8.59 -14.12
CA MET A 95 -2.58 7.27 -13.59
C MET A 95 -3.51 6.32 -14.34
N SER A 96 -2.94 5.45 -15.19
CA SER A 96 -3.74 4.42 -15.83
C SER A 96 -4.46 3.69 -14.71
N GLU A 97 -5.68 3.25 -14.92
CA GLU A 97 -6.49 2.56 -13.91
C GLU A 97 -5.80 1.29 -13.35
N ASN A 98 -4.58 1.00 -13.84
CA ASN A 98 -3.77 -0.17 -13.48
C ASN A 98 -2.30 0.24 -13.30
N TYR A 99 -1.75 -0.04 -12.12
CA TYR A 99 -0.36 0.26 -11.76
C TYR A 99 0.66 -0.41 -12.69
N ALA A 100 0.42 -1.66 -13.10
CA ALA A 100 1.27 -2.38 -14.05
C ALA A 100 1.38 -1.67 -15.41
N ASP A 101 0.34 -0.95 -15.84
CA ASP A 101 0.39 -0.16 -17.09
C ASP A 101 1.29 1.06 -16.94
N SER A 102 1.33 1.69 -15.77
CA SER A 102 2.24 2.79 -15.46
C SER A 102 3.70 2.33 -15.45
N LEU A 103 3.97 1.16 -14.84
CA LEU A 103 5.30 0.52 -14.88
C LEU A 103 5.71 0.19 -16.32
N ALA A 104 4.81 -0.42 -17.10
CA ALA A 104 5.05 -0.76 -18.51
C ALA A 104 5.38 0.47 -19.34
N SER A 105 4.64 1.56 -19.16
CA SER A 105 4.87 2.82 -19.87
C SER A 105 6.23 3.41 -19.53
N THR A 106 6.64 3.37 -18.26
CA THR A 106 7.94 3.85 -17.81
C THR A 106 9.08 3.04 -18.43
N VAL A 107 9.01 1.71 -18.36
CA VAL A 107 10.05 0.81 -18.89
C VAL A 107 10.15 0.91 -20.40
N GLU A 108 9.03 0.95 -21.12
CA GLU A 108 9.03 1.09 -22.59
C GLU A 108 9.57 2.44 -23.03
N SER A 109 9.18 3.54 -22.37
CA SER A 109 9.64 4.89 -22.70
C SER A 109 11.14 5.10 -22.45
N ASN A 110 11.73 4.30 -21.58
CA ASN A 110 13.14 4.38 -21.20
C ASN A 110 13.94 3.13 -21.62
N LYS A 111 13.49 2.39 -22.62
CA LYS A 111 14.09 1.11 -23.06
C LYS A 111 15.59 1.18 -23.26
N ASP A 112 16.09 2.25 -23.87
CA ASP A 112 17.51 2.45 -24.15
C ASP A 112 18.36 2.63 -22.87
N SER A 113 17.73 2.83 -21.73
CA SER A 113 18.39 2.96 -20.43
C SER A 113 18.69 1.59 -19.78
N PHE A 114 18.09 0.51 -20.27
CA PHE A 114 18.24 -0.84 -19.73
C PHE A 114 19.09 -1.71 -20.66
N SER A 115 19.81 -2.68 -20.08
CA SER A 115 20.36 -3.77 -20.87
C SER A 115 19.23 -4.65 -21.41
N GLU A 116 19.51 -5.48 -22.42
CA GLU A 116 18.51 -6.40 -23.00
C GLU A 116 17.94 -7.35 -21.93
N GLU A 117 18.80 -7.84 -21.03
CA GLU A 117 18.43 -8.74 -19.92
C GLU A 117 17.55 -8.03 -18.87
N GLU A 118 17.94 -6.80 -18.45
CA GLU A 118 17.13 -6.00 -17.51
C GLU A 118 15.74 -5.69 -18.11
N TYR A 119 15.71 -5.28 -19.37
CA TYR A 119 14.45 -4.95 -20.05
C TYR A 119 13.53 -6.16 -20.19
N GLU A 120 14.05 -7.33 -20.59
CA GLU A 120 13.25 -8.57 -20.67
C GLU A 120 12.73 -8.99 -19.28
N THR A 121 13.56 -8.85 -18.24
CA THR A 121 13.18 -9.15 -16.86
C THR A 121 12.05 -8.24 -16.39
N LEU A 122 12.20 -6.92 -16.54
CA LEU A 122 11.16 -5.95 -16.17
C LEU A 122 9.85 -6.19 -16.92
N CYS A 123 9.90 -6.47 -18.21
CA CYS A 123 8.70 -6.79 -18.99
C CYS A 123 7.98 -8.04 -18.48
N LYS A 124 8.72 -9.07 -18.06
CA LYS A 124 8.16 -10.30 -17.50
C LYS A 124 7.53 -10.06 -16.13
N ASP A 125 8.22 -9.31 -15.28
CA ASP A 125 7.71 -8.95 -13.96
C ASP A 125 6.43 -8.12 -14.07
N ILE A 126 6.38 -7.14 -14.96
CA ILE A 126 5.18 -6.31 -15.20
C ILE A 126 3.98 -7.17 -15.63
N GLU A 127 4.17 -8.17 -16.49
CA GLU A 127 3.08 -9.09 -16.84
C GLU A 127 2.61 -9.92 -15.62
N THR A 128 3.53 -10.28 -14.73
CA THR A 128 3.20 -10.98 -13.48
C THR A 128 2.46 -10.06 -12.52
N ILE A 129 2.95 -8.83 -12.32
CA ILE A 129 2.30 -7.80 -11.50
C ILE A 129 0.89 -7.53 -12.00
N ARG A 130 0.69 -7.40 -13.32
CA ARG A 130 -0.65 -7.20 -13.89
C ARG A 130 -1.62 -8.31 -13.51
N GLY A 131 -1.16 -9.58 -13.53
CA GLY A 131 -1.98 -10.72 -13.09
C GLY A 131 -2.29 -10.68 -11.60
N ILE A 132 -1.32 -10.28 -10.76
CA ILE A 132 -1.50 -10.11 -9.32
C ILE A 132 -2.54 -9.01 -9.05
N GLU A 133 -2.45 -7.86 -9.69
CA GLU A 133 -3.39 -6.76 -9.52
C GLU A 133 -4.83 -7.10 -9.97
N GLU A 134 -4.99 -7.88 -11.05
CA GLU A 134 -6.31 -8.39 -11.46
C GLU A 134 -6.92 -9.29 -10.38
N GLU A 135 -6.12 -10.13 -9.72
CA GLU A 135 -6.58 -10.97 -8.61
C GLU A 135 -6.87 -10.16 -7.35
N ILE A 136 -6.04 -9.18 -7.01
CA ILE A 136 -6.27 -8.24 -5.91
C ILE A 136 -7.62 -7.53 -6.10
N ALA A 137 -7.85 -6.91 -7.26
CA ALA A 137 -9.10 -6.22 -7.55
C ALA A 137 -10.35 -7.13 -7.48
N LYS A 138 -10.19 -8.41 -7.78
CA LYS A 138 -11.25 -9.41 -7.63
C LYS A 138 -11.52 -9.74 -6.17
N LEU A 139 -10.45 -9.98 -5.38
CA LEU A 139 -10.57 -10.29 -3.95
C LEU A 139 -11.16 -9.10 -3.17
N GLU A 140 -10.76 -7.89 -3.47
CA GLU A 140 -11.32 -6.68 -2.87
C GLU A 140 -12.84 -6.57 -3.13
N LYS A 141 -13.29 -6.89 -4.34
CA LYS A 141 -14.73 -6.96 -4.65
C LYS A 141 -15.45 -8.08 -3.90
N GLU A 142 -14.80 -9.23 -3.71
CA GLU A 142 -15.37 -10.34 -2.96
C GLU A 142 -15.45 -10.01 -1.47
N ILE A 143 -14.44 -9.35 -0.90
CA ILE A 143 -14.44 -8.84 0.48
C ILE A 143 -15.57 -7.83 0.66
N ALA A 144 -15.67 -6.83 -0.23
CA ALA A 144 -16.72 -5.82 -0.19
C ALA A 144 -18.15 -6.43 -0.35
N ALA A 145 -18.29 -7.52 -1.11
CA ALA A 145 -19.55 -8.22 -1.30
C ALA A 145 -19.91 -9.10 -0.09
N SER A 146 -18.93 -9.76 0.55
CA SER A 146 -19.15 -10.55 1.75
C SER A 146 -19.57 -9.68 2.94
N ASP A 147 -19.04 -8.48 3.05
CA ASP A 147 -19.45 -7.48 4.02
C ASP A 147 -20.87 -6.93 3.79
N SER A 148 -21.39 -7.02 2.58
CA SER A 148 -22.73 -6.50 2.23
C SER A 148 -23.91 -7.41 2.63
N SER A 149 -23.65 -8.65 3.07
CA SER A 149 -24.71 -9.63 3.36
C SER A 149 -25.19 -9.66 4.82
N ASP A 150 -24.55 -8.91 5.73
CA ASP A 150 -24.92 -8.87 7.16
C ASP A 150 -24.90 -7.49 7.76
N SER A 151 -25.65 -6.52 7.20
CA SER A 151 -25.97 -5.31 7.95
C SER A 151 -27.00 -4.40 7.28
N SER A 152 -28.21 -4.46 7.76
CA SER A 152 -29.08 -3.27 7.85
C SER A 152 -28.75 -2.55 9.16
N SER A 153 -27.73 -1.73 9.22
CA SER A 153 -27.57 -0.47 9.98
C SER A 153 -26.08 -0.10 10.12
N SER A 154 -25.71 1.10 9.64
CA SER A 154 -24.50 1.88 10.00
C SER A 154 -23.15 1.25 9.67
N LYS A 155 -22.76 1.17 8.41
CA LYS A 155 -21.39 0.80 7.98
C LYS A 155 -20.62 1.95 7.33
N SER A 156 -20.58 3.11 7.94
CA SER A 156 -19.67 4.19 7.53
C SER A 156 -18.55 4.49 8.55
N ASP A 157 -18.56 3.86 9.75
CA ASP A 157 -17.73 4.33 10.85
C ASP A 157 -16.54 3.43 11.24
N GLU A 158 -16.51 2.15 10.87
CA GLU A 158 -15.46 1.25 11.40
C GLU A 158 -14.24 1.11 10.48
N SER A 159 -14.41 1.16 9.16
CA SER A 159 -13.29 1.06 8.21
C SER A 159 -12.41 2.33 8.13
N THR A 160 -12.94 3.47 8.58
CA THR A 160 -12.20 4.75 8.60
C THR A 160 -11.55 5.05 9.94
N ALA A 161 -11.97 4.39 11.03
CA ALA A 161 -11.54 4.65 12.41
C ALA A 161 -10.16 4.05 12.74
N VAL A 162 -9.21 4.16 11.82
CA VAL A 162 -7.88 3.53 11.88
C VAL A 162 -7.08 3.97 13.10
N PHE A 163 -7.19 5.26 13.49
CA PHE A 163 -6.43 5.84 14.61
C PHE A 163 -7.22 5.90 15.91
N LYS A 164 -8.44 5.39 15.94
CA LYS A 164 -9.25 5.32 17.18
C LYS A 164 -8.63 4.33 18.17
N GLY A 165 -8.42 4.78 19.40
CA GLY A 165 -7.74 3.99 20.42
C GLY A 165 -6.24 3.80 20.14
N PHE A 166 -5.65 4.63 19.30
CA PHE A 166 -4.21 4.59 18.98
C PHE A 166 -3.36 4.59 20.27
N LYS A 167 -2.32 3.78 20.26
CA LYS A 167 -1.27 3.75 21.27
C LYS A 167 0.08 3.53 20.60
N GLY A 168 1.04 4.38 20.92
CA GLY A 168 2.37 4.31 20.39
C GLY A 168 3.32 5.18 21.19
N LYS A 169 4.44 5.50 20.59
CA LYS A 169 5.46 6.41 21.13
C LYS A 169 5.90 7.40 20.06
N ASP A 170 6.39 8.55 20.49
CA ASP A 170 7.22 9.36 19.60
C ASP A 170 8.64 8.76 19.51
N LEU A 171 9.44 9.27 18.58
CA LEU A 171 10.81 8.75 18.40
C LEU A 171 11.74 9.07 19.58
N ASP A 172 11.32 9.90 20.54
CA ASP A 172 12.05 10.17 21.78
C ASP A 172 11.63 9.21 22.91
N GLY A 173 10.67 8.32 22.64
CA GLY A 173 10.20 7.28 23.56
C GLY A 173 9.06 7.73 24.48
N ASN A 174 8.51 8.91 24.30
CA ASN A 174 7.35 9.38 25.05
C ASN A 174 6.08 8.68 24.57
N ASP A 175 5.22 8.26 25.50
CA ASP A 175 3.94 7.64 25.14
C ASP A 175 3.01 8.63 24.44
N VAL A 176 2.35 8.15 23.39
CA VAL A 176 1.38 8.90 22.59
C VAL A 176 0.14 8.04 22.42
N ASP A 177 -1.03 8.63 22.59
CA ASP A 177 -2.33 7.97 22.41
C ASP A 177 -3.23 8.78 21.45
N ASP A 178 -4.46 8.34 21.28
CA ASP A 178 -5.45 8.96 20.41
C ASP A 178 -5.86 10.38 20.79
N SER A 179 -5.53 10.86 22.00
CA SER A 179 -5.70 12.26 22.40
C SER A 179 -4.88 13.22 21.53
N LEU A 180 -3.84 12.71 20.84
CA LEU A 180 -3.10 13.46 19.83
C LEU A 180 -4.04 13.94 18.71
N PHE A 181 -4.93 13.10 18.24
CA PHE A 181 -5.88 13.43 17.18
C PHE A 181 -7.03 14.28 17.70
N ALA A 182 -7.54 13.93 18.89
CA ALA A 182 -8.70 14.59 19.52
C ALA A 182 -8.51 16.09 19.78
N LYS A 183 -7.27 16.57 19.91
CA LYS A 183 -6.97 18.01 20.11
C LYS A 183 -6.92 18.80 18.82
N ASN A 184 -6.86 18.14 17.65
CA ASN A 184 -6.71 18.75 16.35
C ASN A 184 -8.03 18.73 15.57
N LYS A 185 -8.30 19.77 14.79
CA LYS A 185 -9.39 19.76 13.83
C LYS A 185 -9.08 18.82 12.66
N VAL A 186 -7.81 18.71 12.31
CA VAL A 186 -7.28 17.79 11.32
C VAL A 186 -5.84 17.46 11.68
N THR A 187 -5.45 16.18 11.57
CA THR A 187 -4.06 15.74 11.64
C THR A 187 -3.66 15.21 10.26
N VAL A 188 -2.60 15.76 9.70
CA VAL A 188 -1.99 15.27 8.46
C VAL A 188 -0.99 14.19 8.83
N VAL A 189 -1.26 12.94 8.46
CA VAL A 189 -0.39 11.80 8.75
C VAL A 189 0.34 11.40 7.48
N ASN A 190 1.66 11.53 7.49
CA ASN A 190 2.53 11.21 6.35
C ASN A 190 3.30 9.92 6.64
N PHE A 191 3.17 8.93 5.76
CA PHE A 191 3.88 7.66 5.80
C PHE A 191 5.11 7.73 4.88
N TRP A 192 6.27 7.35 5.42
CA TRP A 192 7.54 7.42 4.74
C TRP A 192 8.52 6.33 5.21
N PHE A 193 9.65 6.13 4.52
CA PHE A 193 10.75 5.27 5.00
C PHE A 193 12.10 5.88 4.63
N SER A 194 13.16 5.46 5.34
CA SER A 194 14.48 6.10 5.29
C SER A 194 15.15 6.03 3.92
N GLY A 195 14.94 4.95 3.18
CA GLY A 195 15.47 4.77 1.82
C GLY A 195 14.68 5.48 0.72
N CYS A 196 13.50 6.04 1.02
CA CYS A 196 12.63 6.70 0.06
C CYS A 196 13.11 8.11 -0.25
N LYS A 197 13.84 8.31 -1.33
CA LYS A 197 14.37 9.63 -1.71
C LYS A 197 13.30 10.73 -1.85
N PRO A 198 12.16 10.49 -2.56
CA PRO A 198 11.10 11.50 -2.63
C PRO A 198 10.49 11.81 -1.26
N CYS A 199 10.33 10.80 -0.38
CA CYS A 199 9.84 11.05 0.97
C CYS A 199 10.79 11.95 1.77
N VAL A 200 12.09 11.64 1.73
CA VAL A 200 13.11 12.46 2.42
C VAL A 200 13.15 13.88 1.86
N GLY A 201 12.93 14.03 0.54
CA GLY A 201 12.92 15.35 -0.12
C GLY A 201 11.81 16.27 0.34
N GLU A 202 10.65 15.74 0.75
CA GLU A 202 9.50 16.55 1.19
C GLU A 202 9.49 16.90 2.69
N LEU A 203 10.35 16.27 3.54
CA LEU A 203 10.29 16.43 5.00
C LEU A 203 10.38 17.87 5.47
N SER A 204 11.22 18.69 4.83
CA SER A 204 11.31 20.12 5.13
C SER A 204 10.01 20.85 4.78
N LYS A 205 9.36 20.47 3.69
CA LYS A 205 8.08 21.06 3.26
C LYS A 205 6.93 20.65 4.18
N LEU A 206 6.94 19.40 4.65
CA LEU A 206 6.00 18.92 5.69
C LEU A 206 6.20 19.70 7.01
N ASN A 207 7.44 20.05 7.34
CA ASN A 207 7.70 20.89 8.52
C ASN A 207 7.13 22.30 8.37
N GLU A 208 7.26 22.94 7.19
CA GLU A 208 6.61 24.22 6.88
C GLU A 208 5.09 24.11 6.97
N LEU A 209 4.52 23.02 6.43
CA LEU A 209 3.09 22.75 6.50
C LEU A 209 2.63 22.58 7.95
N ASN A 210 3.42 21.89 8.79
CA ASN A 210 3.12 21.72 10.21
C ASN A 210 2.98 23.05 10.94
N GLU A 211 3.89 23.99 10.73
CA GLU A 211 3.80 25.32 11.35
C GLU A 211 2.53 26.06 10.89
N LYS A 212 2.21 26.00 9.60
CA LYS A 212 0.98 26.59 9.06
C LYS A 212 -0.29 25.93 9.64
N LEU A 213 -0.30 24.59 9.77
CA LEU A 213 -1.46 23.86 10.31
C LEU A 213 -1.70 24.15 11.78
N LYS A 214 -0.66 24.36 12.59
CA LYS A 214 -0.81 24.76 14.00
C LYS A 214 -1.65 26.02 14.15
N GLU A 215 -1.46 27.00 13.26
CA GLU A 215 -2.26 28.24 13.25
C GLU A 215 -3.72 27.98 12.86
N MET A 216 -3.99 26.90 12.11
CA MET A 216 -5.32 26.48 11.65
C MET A 216 -6.02 25.49 12.60
N GLY A 217 -5.33 25.05 13.66
CA GLY A 217 -5.83 24.08 14.64
C GLY A 217 -5.58 22.63 14.26
N GLY A 218 -4.54 22.36 13.48
CA GLY A 218 -4.10 21.02 13.10
C GLY A 218 -2.59 20.83 13.33
N GLU A 219 -2.08 19.66 12.99
CA GLU A 219 -0.64 19.36 12.98
C GLU A 219 -0.28 18.30 11.93
N VAL A 220 1.01 18.23 11.58
CA VAL A 220 1.57 17.11 10.80
C VAL A 220 2.16 16.08 11.75
N VAL A 221 1.94 14.81 11.44
CA VAL A 221 2.54 13.66 12.11
C VAL A 221 3.19 12.76 11.06
N GLY A 222 4.44 12.36 11.28
CA GLY A 222 5.15 11.39 10.44
C GLY A 222 5.02 9.98 11.01
N ILE A 223 5.00 9.00 10.14
CA ILE A 223 5.16 7.59 10.46
C ILE A 223 6.24 7.04 9.55
N ASN A 224 7.40 6.72 10.13
CA ASN A 224 8.46 6.07 9.38
C ASN A 224 8.33 4.56 9.53
N MET A 225 8.18 3.85 8.41
CA MET A 225 7.95 2.40 8.39
C MET A 225 9.10 1.59 8.99
N ASP A 226 10.33 2.11 8.92
CA ASP A 226 11.51 1.45 9.49
C ASP A 226 11.57 1.54 11.02
N THR A 227 10.72 2.38 11.64
CA THR A 227 10.69 2.59 13.11
C THR A 227 9.67 1.75 13.83
N LEU A 228 8.79 1.03 13.11
CA LEU A 228 7.73 0.23 13.73
C LEU A 228 8.31 -0.80 14.71
N ASP A 229 7.49 -1.22 15.67
CA ASP A 229 7.89 -2.15 16.75
C ASP A 229 9.05 -1.62 17.62
N ASN A 230 9.21 -0.30 17.68
CA ASN A 230 10.31 0.38 18.38
C ASN A 230 11.71 -0.08 17.90
N ASN A 231 11.86 -0.28 16.59
CA ASN A 231 13.16 -0.62 15.98
C ASN A 231 14.17 0.50 16.23
N GLU A 232 15.09 0.29 17.17
CA GLU A 232 16.08 1.29 17.61
C GLU A 232 17.00 1.77 16.48
N ALA A 233 17.37 0.88 15.55
CA ALA A 233 18.22 1.23 14.41
C ALA A 233 17.46 2.16 13.45
N GLY A 234 16.23 1.83 13.11
CA GLY A 234 15.35 2.65 12.27
C GLY A 234 15.04 3.99 12.92
N ILE A 235 14.76 4.01 14.23
CA ILE A 235 14.53 5.26 14.99
C ILE A 235 15.75 6.17 14.93
N LYS A 236 16.94 5.63 15.13
CA LYS A 236 18.17 6.42 15.04
C LYS A 236 18.36 7.02 13.65
N GLU A 237 18.21 6.22 12.60
CA GLU A 237 18.34 6.68 11.22
C GLU A 237 17.28 7.72 10.86
N ALA A 238 16.02 7.48 11.19
CA ALA A 238 14.93 8.43 10.96
C ALA A 238 15.20 9.78 11.64
N LYS A 239 15.68 9.79 12.89
CA LYS A 239 16.05 11.02 13.61
C LYS A 239 17.20 11.78 12.94
N GLU A 240 18.22 11.08 12.44
CA GLU A 240 19.33 11.68 11.70
C GLU A 240 18.84 12.34 10.41
N ILE A 241 17.96 11.67 9.65
CA ILE A 241 17.34 12.19 8.43
C ILE A 241 16.47 13.40 8.73
N LEU A 242 15.54 13.32 9.69
CA LEU A 242 14.68 14.45 10.09
C LEU A 242 15.50 15.67 10.49
N LYS A 243 16.55 15.48 11.28
CA LYS A 243 17.48 16.54 11.67
C LYS A 243 18.19 17.16 10.47
N ALA A 244 18.68 16.34 9.53
CA ALA A 244 19.35 16.80 8.32
C ALA A 244 18.42 17.62 7.41
N GLN A 245 17.12 17.27 7.38
CA GLN A 245 16.09 17.99 6.62
C GLN A 245 15.47 19.17 7.37
N GLY A 246 15.90 19.45 8.61
CA GLY A 246 15.33 20.52 9.43
C GLY A 246 13.89 20.27 9.85
N ALA A 247 13.44 19.00 9.82
CA ALA A 247 12.09 18.60 10.20
C ALA A 247 12.03 18.29 11.71
N SER A 248 11.10 18.94 12.42
CA SER A 248 10.92 18.82 13.87
C SER A 248 9.50 18.43 14.28
N TYR A 249 8.60 18.18 13.31
CA TYR A 249 7.26 17.70 13.60
C TYR A 249 7.33 16.26 14.13
N LYS A 250 6.29 15.90 14.89
CA LYS A 250 6.23 14.61 15.60
C LYS A 250 6.23 13.44 14.62
N ASN A 251 7.08 12.46 14.88
CA ASN A 251 7.06 11.16 14.21
C ASN A 251 6.76 10.06 15.23
N LEU A 252 5.96 9.07 14.83
CA LEU A 252 5.43 8.03 15.71
C LEU A 252 5.97 6.66 15.32
N THR A 253 6.10 5.80 16.35
CA THR A 253 6.30 4.37 16.24
C THR A 253 5.23 3.63 17.05
N PHE A 254 4.84 2.45 16.64
CA PHE A 254 3.81 1.62 17.25
C PHE A 254 3.97 0.15 16.85
N ASP A 255 3.17 -0.73 17.45
CA ASP A 255 3.12 -2.15 17.13
C ASP A 255 2.56 -2.35 15.69
N SER A 256 3.32 -3.03 14.84
CA SER A 256 2.95 -3.35 13.47
C SER A 256 1.68 -4.23 13.38
N ASN A 257 1.31 -4.95 14.44
CA ASN A 257 0.08 -5.74 14.52
C ASN A 257 -1.14 -4.94 15.00
N SER A 258 -0.96 -3.67 15.39
CA SER A 258 -2.07 -2.78 15.76
C SER A 258 -2.95 -2.47 14.55
N THR A 259 -4.15 -1.88 14.77
CA THR A 259 -5.03 -1.46 13.67
C THR A 259 -4.32 -0.51 12.71
N VAL A 260 -3.62 0.51 13.24
CA VAL A 260 -2.85 1.44 12.43
C VAL A 260 -1.62 0.78 11.78
N GLY A 261 -1.03 -0.22 12.44
CA GLY A 261 0.11 -0.98 11.90
C GLY A 261 -0.29 -1.82 10.69
N LYS A 262 -1.43 -2.48 10.75
CA LYS A 262 -2.00 -3.20 9.61
C LYS A 262 -2.37 -2.27 8.46
N TYR A 263 -2.95 -1.10 8.76
CA TYR A 263 -3.22 -0.09 7.75
C TYR A 263 -1.92 0.38 7.07
N ALA A 264 -0.90 0.71 7.87
CA ALA A 264 0.40 1.15 7.36
C ALA A 264 1.09 0.06 6.50
N GLY A 265 0.96 -1.22 6.87
CA GLY A 265 1.47 -2.35 6.10
C GLY A 265 0.84 -2.53 4.72
N ASN A 266 -0.37 -1.99 4.52
CA ASN A 266 -1.10 -2.05 3.24
C ASN A 266 -0.84 -0.81 2.35
N ILE A 267 0.06 0.09 2.74
CA ILE A 267 0.44 1.24 1.91
C ILE A 267 1.40 0.79 0.81
N MET A 268 0.97 0.89 -0.43
CA MET A 268 1.69 0.39 -1.60
C MET A 268 2.63 1.42 -2.24
N ALA A 269 2.44 2.69 -1.99
CA ALA A 269 3.23 3.77 -2.57
C ALA A 269 3.72 4.75 -1.51
N PHE A 270 4.94 5.26 -1.67
CA PHE A 270 5.53 6.23 -0.75
C PHE A 270 6.09 7.45 -1.50
N PRO A 271 5.91 8.65 -0.94
CA PRO A 271 5.16 8.95 0.27
C PRO A 271 3.65 8.87 0.07
N THR A 272 2.93 8.48 1.14
CA THR A 272 1.47 8.56 1.20
C THR A 272 1.06 9.41 2.39
N THR A 273 0.10 10.30 2.18
CA THR A 273 -0.44 11.18 3.22
C THR A 273 -1.94 10.97 3.38
N VAL A 274 -2.41 10.83 4.62
CA VAL A 274 -3.84 10.76 4.95
C VAL A 274 -4.23 11.90 5.88
N LEU A 275 -5.49 12.29 5.84
CA LEU A 275 -6.08 13.24 6.79
C LEU A 275 -6.84 12.46 7.85
N VAL A 276 -6.64 12.81 9.11
CA VAL A 276 -7.29 12.18 10.26
C VAL A 276 -8.07 13.24 11.02
N ASP A 277 -9.34 12.96 11.30
CA ASP A 277 -10.22 13.84 12.09
C ASP A 277 -9.96 13.69 13.59
N LYS A 278 -10.66 14.49 14.41
CA LYS A 278 -10.56 14.47 15.87
C LYS A 278 -11.02 13.15 16.52
N ASP A 279 -11.79 12.34 15.81
CA ASP A 279 -12.32 11.07 16.29
C ASP A 279 -11.44 9.87 15.88
N GLY A 280 -10.30 10.14 15.19
CA GLY A 280 -9.33 9.14 14.74
C GLY A 280 -9.73 8.45 13.44
N ASN A 281 -10.66 9.03 12.68
CA ASN A 281 -11.07 8.49 11.38
C ASN A 281 -10.21 9.08 10.28
N ILE A 282 -9.84 8.27 9.30
CA ILE A 282 -9.29 8.76 8.03
C ILE A 282 -10.43 9.42 7.26
N VAL A 283 -10.20 10.65 6.79
CA VAL A 283 -11.18 11.45 6.04
C VAL A 283 -10.63 11.84 4.67
N GLY A 284 -11.44 11.69 3.64
CA GLY A 284 -11.02 11.88 2.26
C GLY A 284 -10.20 10.70 1.74
N GLU A 285 -9.67 10.87 0.53
CA GLU A 285 -8.84 9.86 -0.11
C GLU A 285 -7.37 10.02 0.29
N PRO A 286 -6.61 8.89 0.45
CA PRO A 286 -5.17 8.96 0.65
C PRO A 286 -4.49 9.74 -0.49
N PHE A 287 -3.59 10.62 -0.13
CA PHE A 287 -2.84 11.41 -1.08
C PHE A 287 -1.47 10.75 -1.34
N MET A 288 -1.21 10.36 -2.57
CA MET A 288 0.04 9.73 -2.99
C MET A 288 0.95 10.74 -3.69
N GLY A 289 2.25 10.68 -3.37
CA GLY A 289 3.28 11.55 -3.94
C GLY A 289 3.72 12.68 -3.03
N GLY A 290 4.90 13.24 -3.32
CA GLY A 290 5.55 14.25 -2.50
C GLY A 290 4.92 15.64 -2.65
N ILE A 291 4.81 16.36 -1.53
CA ILE A 291 4.32 17.75 -1.49
C ILE A 291 5.42 18.80 -1.76
N ASP A 292 6.61 18.36 -2.12
CA ASP A 292 7.65 19.22 -2.69
C ASP A 292 7.24 19.75 -4.08
N ASP A 293 6.36 19.04 -4.78
CA ASP A 293 5.66 19.53 -5.96
C ASP A 293 4.52 20.48 -5.58
N GLN A 294 4.44 21.64 -6.26
CA GLN A 294 3.46 22.69 -5.92
C GLN A 294 2.03 22.26 -6.22
N SER A 295 1.78 21.49 -7.29
CA SER A 295 0.44 20.99 -7.62
C SER A 295 -0.05 20.02 -6.56
N ASN A 296 0.83 19.14 -6.09
CA ASN A 296 0.57 18.19 -5.02
C ASN A 296 0.26 18.91 -3.69
N TYR A 297 1.07 19.92 -3.37
CA TYR A 297 0.85 20.75 -2.20
C TYR A 297 -0.52 21.44 -2.25
N ASP A 298 -0.88 22.03 -3.39
CA ASP A 298 -2.15 22.74 -3.56
C ASP A 298 -3.36 21.79 -3.46
N GLN A 299 -3.24 20.57 -3.98
CA GLN A 299 -4.26 19.54 -3.85
C GLN A 299 -4.45 19.10 -2.40
N LEU A 300 -3.35 18.81 -1.69
CA LEU A 300 -3.41 18.44 -0.28
C LEU A 300 -4.02 19.58 0.55
N MET A 301 -3.61 20.82 0.33
CA MET A 301 -4.19 21.99 1.00
C MET A 301 -5.68 22.15 0.77
N LYS A 302 -6.16 21.82 -0.43
CA LYS A 302 -7.58 21.85 -0.77
C LYS A 302 -8.38 20.78 0.00
N GLN A 303 -7.82 19.57 0.14
CA GLN A 303 -8.42 18.52 0.97
C GLN A 303 -8.44 18.92 2.45
N ILE A 304 -7.33 19.44 2.98
CA ILE A 304 -7.23 19.94 4.35
C ILE A 304 -8.29 21.01 4.62
N GLN A 305 -8.42 22.01 3.74
CA GLN A 305 -9.43 23.05 3.88
C GLN A 305 -10.85 22.50 3.89
N SER A 306 -11.14 21.52 3.04
CA SER A 306 -12.45 20.85 3.02
C SER A 306 -12.78 20.17 4.35
N VAL A 307 -11.80 19.56 5.01
CA VAL A 307 -11.98 18.94 6.33
C VAL A 307 -12.17 20.00 7.43
N LEU A 308 -11.39 21.08 7.37
CA LEU A 308 -11.50 22.19 8.34
C LEU A 308 -12.86 22.92 8.27
N ASP A 309 -13.43 23.04 7.08
CA ASP A 309 -14.74 23.68 6.86
C ASP A 309 -15.92 22.83 7.35
N GLN A 310 -15.71 21.53 7.60
CA GLN A 310 -16.73 20.59 8.09
C GLN A 310 -16.72 20.45 9.62
N ASN A 311 -15.67 20.96 10.30
CA ASN A 311 -15.47 20.91 11.75
C ASN A 311 -15.62 22.31 12.38
#